data_480353af6b1e46ac1c2f8112ced83dda
#
_entry.id   480353af6b1e46ac1c2f8112ced83dda
#
_cell.length_a   1.000
_cell.length_b   1.000
_cell.length_c   1.000
_cell.angle_alpha   90.00
_cell.angle_beta   90.00
_cell.angle_gamma   90.00
#
_symmetry.space_group_name_H-M   'P 1'
#
loop_
_entity.id
_entity.type
_entity.pdbx_description
1 polymer ?
#
loop_
_entity_poly.entity_id
_entity_poly.type
_entity_poly.pdbx_seq_one_letter_code
_entity_poly.pdbx_strand_id
1 'polypeptide(L)'
;MAKTKYVNSTQLQKELFKRTEGYAANVRAIYQNYLLQIINLVKGTELEEGKPFSFSEYGYSDEATAIFREMYSRLYQEIRNDVQNEWLLSNQHNDELVKSVFGENSINDNHFARFFKRNMEAMDAFFARKTGEEGLSLSQKVWRYTGQFKEELENCLDLAIGEGTGANKLASKIQTYLQDPDRFYRRFRIKVGEDENGNTVYGRVWKRRVYDKETESYKWVDDNPKKYHPGRGVYRSSYRNAQRLARTETNIAYRTADFERWGQLDFIIGYEIKLSNNHPCHDICDELAGKYLSLIHI
;
A
#
# COMPACT_ATOMS: atom_id res chain seq x y z
N MET A 1 39.85 16.19 -21.62
CA MET A 1 38.37 16.05 -21.51
C MET A 1 38.06 15.29 -20.24
N ALA A 2 37.48 15.95 -19.25
CA ALA A 2 37.06 15.30 -18.02
C ALA A 2 35.94 14.25 -18.36
N LYS A 3 36.18 13.00 -18.00
CA LYS A 3 35.14 11.97 -18.14
C LYS A 3 33.99 12.37 -17.23
N THR A 4 32.84 12.71 -17.83
CA THR A 4 31.58 12.95 -17.09
C THR A 4 31.28 11.68 -16.28
N LYS A 5 31.40 11.74 -14.96
CA LYS A 5 30.95 10.66 -14.06
C LYS A 5 29.44 10.65 -14.10
N TYR A 6 28.85 9.73 -14.82
CA TYR A 6 27.42 9.46 -14.70
C TYR A 6 27.15 8.85 -13.31
N VAL A 7 26.28 9.47 -12.55
CA VAL A 7 25.68 8.79 -11.42
C VAL A 7 24.98 7.55 -11.97
N ASN A 8 25.30 6.37 -11.45
CA ASN A 8 24.72 5.12 -11.94
C ASN A 8 23.25 5.02 -11.52
N SER A 9 22.37 5.64 -12.31
CA SER A 9 20.92 5.68 -12.05
C SER A 9 20.32 4.28 -11.87
N THR A 10 20.86 3.26 -12.53
CA THR A 10 20.41 1.87 -12.37
C THR A 10 20.71 1.34 -10.97
N GLN A 11 21.87 1.66 -10.41
CA GLN A 11 22.22 1.25 -9.05
C GLN A 11 21.33 1.93 -8.02
N LEU A 12 21.15 3.25 -8.13
CA LEU A 12 20.26 4.01 -7.25
C LEU A 12 18.80 3.51 -7.30
N GLN A 13 18.33 3.14 -8.49
CA GLN A 13 16.98 2.56 -8.64
C GLN A 13 16.85 1.19 -7.96
N LYS A 14 17.86 0.32 -8.07
CA LYS A 14 17.88 -0.96 -7.37
C LYS A 14 17.87 -0.79 -5.86
N GLU A 15 18.62 0.16 -5.35
CA GLU A 15 18.70 0.48 -3.93
C GLU A 15 17.38 1.06 -3.43
N LEU A 16 16.77 1.99 -4.16
CA LEU A 16 15.43 2.51 -3.87
C LEU A 16 14.40 1.39 -3.82
N PHE A 17 14.39 0.50 -4.80
CA PHE A 17 13.48 -0.65 -4.81
C PHE A 17 13.67 -1.54 -3.58
N LYS A 18 14.92 -1.86 -3.22
CA LYS A 18 15.23 -2.66 -2.04
C LYS A 18 14.72 -2.00 -0.74
N ARG A 19 14.90 -0.68 -0.62
CA ARG A 19 14.42 0.05 0.56
C ARG A 19 12.89 0.09 0.61
N THR A 20 12.22 0.35 -0.51
CA THR A 20 10.75 0.38 -0.56
C THR A 20 10.11 -0.97 -0.23
N GLU A 21 10.76 -2.09 -0.56
CA GLU A 21 10.34 -3.43 -0.10
C GLU A 21 10.57 -3.61 1.41
N GLY A 22 11.66 -3.05 1.95
CA GLY A 22 11.90 -3.01 3.41
C GLY A 22 10.80 -2.26 4.14
N TYR A 23 10.38 -1.09 3.66
CA TYR A 23 9.27 -0.31 4.24
C TYR A 23 7.95 -1.07 4.22
N ALA A 24 7.67 -1.76 3.12
CA ALA A 24 6.49 -2.63 3.06
C ALA A 24 6.57 -3.81 4.05
N ALA A 25 7.76 -4.32 4.34
CA ALA A 25 7.95 -5.34 5.36
C ALA A 25 7.71 -4.80 6.79
N ASN A 26 8.10 -3.54 7.06
CA ASN A 26 7.80 -2.88 8.34
C ASN A 26 6.28 -2.72 8.54
N VAL A 27 5.56 -2.29 7.50
CA VAL A 27 4.08 -2.25 7.51
C VAL A 27 3.51 -3.63 7.83
N ARG A 28 4.06 -4.70 7.23
CA ARG A 28 3.66 -6.09 7.53
C ARG A 28 3.84 -6.41 9.02
N ALA A 29 4.97 -6.07 9.60
CA ALA A 29 5.25 -6.35 11.01
C ALA A 29 4.27 -5.61 11.93
N ILE A 30 3.91 -4.37 11.62
CA ILE A 30 2.90 -3.61 12.35
C ILE A 30 1.55 -4.34 12.33
N TYR A 31 1.04 -4.71 11.15
CA TYR A 31 -0.22 -5.44 11.04
C TYR A 31 -0.20 -6.77 11.80
N GLN A 32 0.90 -7.51 11.74
CA GLN A 32 1.04 -8.78 12.47
C GLN A 32 1.00 -8.57 13.98
N ASN A 33 1.67 -7.54 14.49
CA ASN A 33 1.68 -7.23 15.92
C ASN A 33 0.27 -6.91 16.43
N TYR A 34 -0.44 -6.02 15.74
CA TYR A 34 -1.80 -5.63 16.16
C TYR A 34 -2.83 -6.73 15.93
N LEU A 35 -2.65 -7.58 14.93
CA LEU A 35 -3.43 -8.82 14.80
C LEU A 35 -3.30 -9.70 16.02
N LEU A 36 -2.08 -9.92 16.52
CA LEU A 36 -1.85 -10.73 17.73
C LEU A 36 -2.48 -10.10 18.98
N GLN A 37 -2.42 -8.77 19.12
CA GLN A 37 -3.09 -8.06 20.22
C GLN A 37 -4.61 -8.27 20.19
N ILE A 38 -5.24 -8.15 19.01
CA ILE A 38 -6.68 -8.40 18.84
C ILE A 38 -7.03 -9.86 19.15
N ILE A 39 -6.22 -10.83 18.69
CA ILE A 39 -6.45 -12.23 18.98
C ILE A 39 -6.36 -12.50 20.49
N ASN A 40 -5.41 -11.89 21.16
CA ASN A 40 -5.29 -12.02 22.62
C ASN A 40 -6.47 -11.37 23.36
N LEU A 41 -6.99 -10.26 22.86
CA LEU A 41 -8.16 -9.59 23.41
C LEU A 41 -9.40 -10.51 23.37
N VAL A 42 -9.64 -11.16 22.23
CA VAL A 42 -10.81 -12.01 22.02
C VAL A 42 -10.61 -13.48 22.39
N LYS A 43 -9.45 -13.81 22.96
CA LYS A 43 -9.12 -15.18 23.34
C LYS A 43 -10.08 -15.70 24.40
N GLY A 44 -10.72 -16.82 24.11
CA GLY A 44 -11.67 -17.44 25.02
C GLY A 44 -13.11 -16.94 24.87
N THR A 45 -13.38 -16.05 23.92
CA THR A 45 -14.77 -15.68 23.57
C THR A 45 -15.49 -16.88 22.99
N GLU A 46 -16.65 -17.18 23.56
CA GLU A 46 -17.61 -18.14 23.02
C GLU A 46 -18.65 -17.37 22.22
N LEU A 47 -18.90 -17.81 20.98
CA LEU A 47 -19.95 -17.20 20.16
C LEU A 47 -21.31 -17.71 20.63
N GLU A 48 -22.23 -16.77 20.80
CA GLU A 48 -23.66 -17.10 20.94
C GLU A 48 -24.19 -17.60 19.60
N GLU A 49 -25.00 -18.66 19.65
CA GLU A 49 -25.61 -19.25 18.45
C GLU A 49 -26.46 -18.20 17.72
N GLY A 50 -26.22 -18.03 16.42
CA GLY A 50 -26.91 -17.05 15.58
C GLY A 50 -26.44 -15.61 15.67
N LYS A 51 -25.57 -15.25 16.62
CA LYS A 51 -25.05 -13.88 16.77
C LYS A 51 -23.69 -13.70 16.11
N PRO A 52 -23.55 -12.80 15.12
CA PRO A 52 -22.26 -12.57 14.46
C PRO A 52 -21.27 -11.92 15.41
N PHE A 53 -19.99 -12.19 15.21
CA PHE A 53 -18.96 -11.52 15.99
C PHE A 53 -18.82 -10.06 15.53
N SER A 54 -18.90 -9.15 16.49
CA SER A 54 -18.39 -7.78 16.38
C SER A 54 -17.82 -7.35 17.73
N PHE A 55 -16.85 -6.45 17.71
CA PHE A 55 -16.24 -5.97 18.96
C PHE A 55 -17.25 -5.29 19.87
N SER A 56 -18.26 -4.63 19.30
CA SER A 56 -19.32 -3.96 20.06
C SER A 56 -20.28 -4.94 20.72
N GLU A 57 -20.71 -5.97 20.00
CA GLU A 57 -21.68 -6.94 20.49
C GLU A 57 -21.14 -7.83 21.62
N TYR A 58 -19.82 -8.04 21.61
CA TYR A 58 -19.11 -8.87 22.59
C TYR A 58 -18.37 -8.06 23.67
N GLY A 59 -18.64 -6.74 23.77
CA GLY A 59 -18.14 -5.90 24.86
C GLY A 59 -16.66 -5.47 24.74
N TYR A 60 -16.03 -5.62 23.56
CA TYR A 60 -14.65 -5.27 23.31
C TYR A 60 -14.46 -3.92 22.61
N SER A 61 -15.51 -3.09 22.55
CA SER A 61 -15.50 -1.86 21.74
C SER A 61 -14.40 -0.88 22.12
N ASP A 62 -14.19 -0.65 23.40
CA ASP A 62 -13.23 0.36 23.90
C ASP A 62 -11.80 -0.11 23.74
N GLU A 63 -11.51 -1.36 24.11
CA GLU A 63 -10.20 -1.96 23.99
C GLU A 63 -9.79 -2.11 22.51
N ALA A 64 -10.68 -2.60 21.68
CA ALA A 64 -10.43 -2.71 20.25
C ALA A 64 -10.20 -1.34 19.63
N THR A 65 -10.99 -0.33 20.00
CA THR A 65 -10.82 1.05 19.53
C THR A 65 -9.47 1.62 19.94
N ALA A 66 -9.00 1.37 21.16
CA ALA A 66 -7.70 1.79 21.64
C ALA A 66 -6.57 1.15 20.80
N ILE A 67 -6.65 -0.17 20.57
CA ILE A 67 -5.69 -0.92 19.74
C ILE A 67 -5.65 -0.37 18.31
N PHE A 68 -6.81 -0.10 17.67
CA PHE A 68 -6.83 0.42 16.31
C PHE A 68 -6.35 1.87 16.20
N ARG A 69 -6.56 2.70 17.22
CA ARG A 69 -5.99 4.06 17.27
C ARG A 69 -4.47 4.03 17.40
N GLU A 70 -3.95 3.15 18.23
CA GLU A 70 -2.51 2.96 18.37
C GLU A 70 -1.90 2.42 17.08
N MET A 71 -2.52 1.42 16.45
CA MET A 71 -2.13 0.90 15.15
C MET A 71 -2.08 1.99 14.07
N TYR A 72 -3.12 2.82 13.99
CA TYR A 72 -3.16 3.96 13.08
C TYR A 72 -1.98 4.90 13.33
N SER A 73 -1.76 5.30 14.58
CA SER A 73 -0.66 6.20 14.93
C SER A 73 0.70 5.62 14.54
N ARG A 74 0.93 4.36 14.87
CA ARG A 74 2.17 3.65 14.56
C ARG A 74 2.40 3.52 13.07
N LEU A 75 1.36 3.13 12.32
CA LEU A 75 1.42 2.95 10.87
C LEU A 75 1.66 4.29 10.16
N TYR A 76 0.99 5.35 10.60
CA TYR A 76 1.17 6.69 10.05
C TYR A 76 2.60 7.21 10.30
N GLN A 77 3.11 7.08 11.52
CA GLN A 77 4.47 7.49 11.86
C GLN A 77 5.52 6.73 11.05
N GLU A 78 5.37 5.42 10.92
CA GLU A 78 6.29 4.59 10.13
C GLU A 78 6.36 5.06 8.68
N ILE A 79 5.21 5.15 8.00
CA ILE A 79 5.17 5.57 6.59
C ILE A 79 5.67 7.01 6.44
N ARG A 80 5.35 7.91 7.37
CA ARG A 80 5.83 9.29 7.35
C ARG A 80 7.35 9.36 7.46
N ASN A 81 7.93 8.60 8.38
CA ASN A 81 9.38 8.53 8.57
C ASN A 81 10.08 7.95 7.33
N ASP A 82 9.52 6.91 6.74
CA ASP A 82 10.04 6.30 5.51
C ASP A 82 10.03 7.28 4.34
N VAL A 83 8.96 8.04 4.17
CA VAL A 83 8.83 9.13 3.18
C VAL A 83 9.89 10.20 3.40
N GLN A 84 10.07 10.64 4.64
CA GLN A 84 11.08 11.65 5.00
C GLN A 84 12.50 11.14 4.73
N ASN A 85 12.79 9.89 5.06
CA ASN A 85 14.08 9.25 4.80
C ASN A 85 14.40 9.23 3.31
N GLU A 86 13.44 8.84 2.47
CA GLU A 86 13.67 8.82 1.02
C GLU A 86 13.84 10.22 0.43
N TRP A 87 13.13 11.22 0.95
CA TRP A 87 13.34 12.62 0.58
C TRP A 87 14.76 13.09 0.88
N LEU A 88 15.26 12.78 2.08
CA LEU A 88 16.60 13.15 2.49
C LEU A 88 17.68 12.40 1.69
N LEU A 89 17.49 11.11 1.40
CA LEU A 89 18.41 10.32 0.58
C LEU A 89 18.49 10.85 -0.85
N SER A 90 17.37 11.23 -1.45
CA SER A 90 17.37 11.87 -2.77
C SER A 90 18.21 13.16 -2.75
N ASN A 91 18.04 14.01 -1.73
CA ASN A 91 18.85 15.22 -1.59
C ASN A 91 20.34 14.91 -1.43
N GLN A 92 20.70 13.87 -0.66
CA GLN A 92 22.12 13.46 -0.53
C GLN A 92 22.72 12.98 -1.85
N HIS A 93 21.98 12.19 -2.63
CA HIS A 93 22.44 11.76 -3.95
C HIS A 93 22.64 12.96 -4.91
N ASN A 94 21.78 13.97 -4.83
CA ASN A 94 21.95 15.19 -5.59
C ASN A 94 23.16 16.03 -5.10
N ASP A 95 23.45 16.04 -3.80
CA ASP A 95 24.67 16.66 -3.26
C ASP A 95 25.92 15.96 -3.84
N GLU A 96 25.93 14.64 -3.90
CA GLU A 96 27.04 13.88 -4.53
C GLU A 96 27.15 14.15 -6.04
N LEU A 97 26.04 14.35 -6.73
CA LEU A 97 26.03 14.75 -8.13
C LEU A 97 26.71 16.12 -8.30
N VAL A 98 26.37 17.13 -7.49
CA VAL A 98 27.01 18.45 -7.51
C VAL A 98 28.50 18.34 -7.27
N LYS A 99 28.93 17.59 -6.24
CA LYS A 99 30.34 17.35 -5.94
C LYS A 99 31.08 16.66 -7.10
N SER A 100 30.41 15.73 -7.78
CA SER A 100 31.03 15.03 -8.92
C SER A 100 31.31 15.95 -10.12
N VAL A 101 30.53 17.02 -10.26
CA VAL A 101 30.66 18.02 -11.33
C VAL A 101 31.67 19.11 -10.96
N PHE A 102 31.56 19.65 -9.74
CA PHE A 102 32.32 20.85 -9.31
C PHE A 102 33.44 20.56 -8.32
N GLY A 103 33.61 19.30 -7.89
CA GLY A 103 34.60 18.87 -6.91
C GLY A 103 34.09 18.83 -5.47
N GLU A 104 34.78 18.05 -4.63
CA GLU A 104 34.38 17.81 -3.24
C GLU A 104 34.25 19.09 -2.39
N ASN A 105 35.08 20.09 -2.66
CA ASN A 105 35.10 21.36 -1.92
C ASN A 105 33.92 22.27 -2.27
N SER A 106 33.14 21.97 -3.29
CA SER A 106 32.00 22.78 -3.74
C SER A 106 30.95 22.98 -2.63
N ILE A 107 30.81 22.02 -1.71
CA ILE A 107 29.87 22.10 -0.59
C ILE A 107 30.17 23.26 0.38
N ASN A 108 31.44 23.63 0.49
CA ASN A 108 31.93 24.69 1.39
C ASN A 108 32.10 26.03 0.66
N ASP A 109 31.85 26.07 -0.65
CA ASP A 109 32.01 27.27 -1.46
C ASP A 109 30.67 27.98 -1.64
N ASN A 110 30.60 29.24 -1.21
CA ASN A 110 29.42 30.08 -1.29
C ASN A 110 28.85 30.25 -2.71
N HIS A 111 29.69 30.12 -3.76
CA HIS A 111 29.27 30.17 -5.16
C HIS A 111 28.32 29.03 -5.50
N PHE A 112 28.47 27.87 -4.85
CA PHE A 112 27.66 26.68 -5.07
C PHE A 112 26.59 26.48 -4.00
N ALA A 113 26.50 27.34 -2.99
CA ALA A 113 25.59 27.19 -1.85
C ALA A 113 24.12 26.96 -2.29
N ARG A 114 23.69 27.58 -3.40
CA ARG A 114 22.34 27.42 -3.95
C ARG A 114 22.06 25.97 -4.40
N PHE A 115 23.08 25.24 -4.84
CA PHE A 115 22.94 23.86 -5.31
C PHE A 115 22.78 22.84 -4.19
N PHE A 116 23.11 23.22 -2.95
CA PHE A 116 22.97 22.38 -1.76
C PHE A 116 21.73 22.70 -0.91
N LYS A 117 20.85 23.58 -1.39
CA LYS A 117 19.61 23.86 -0.68
C LYS A 117 18.70 22.64 -0.66
N ARG A 118 18.38 22.18 0.55
CA ARG A 118 17.37 21.17 0.77
C ARG A 118 16.01 21.85 0.81
N ASN A 119 15.14 21.51 -0.11
CA ASN A 119 13.82 22.13 -0.21
C ASN A 119 12.88 21.51 0.84
N MET A 120 13.00 21.91 2.10
CA MET A 120 12.16 21.40 3.20
C MET A 120 10.72 21.86 3.08
N GLU A 121 10.48 23.06 2.53
CA GLU A 121 9.13 23.56 2.27
C GLU A 121 8.39 22.69 1.24
N ALA A 122 9.08 22.21 0.22
CA ALA A 122 8.52 21.27 -0.74
C ALA A 122 8.20 19.92 -0.09
N MET A 123 8.99 19.46 0.87
CA MET A 123 8.69 18.27 1.65
C MET A 123 7.43 18.46 2.50
N ASP A 124 7.27 19.61 3.13
CA ASP A 124 6.06 19.92 3.91
C ASP A 124 4.82 20.00 3.01
N ALA A 125 4.94 20.62 1.83
CA ALA A 125 3.89 20.62 0.81
C ALA A 125 3.56 19.21 0.33
N PHE A 126 4.57 18.34 0.19
CA PHE A 126 4.38 16.94 -0.15
C PHE A 126 3.53 16.20 0.90
N PHE A 127 3.78 16.42 2.19
CA PHE A 127 2.98 15.83 3.26
C PHE A 127 1.55 16.39 3.34
N ALA A 128 1.39 17.66 3.00
CA ALA A 128 0.08 18.32 3.01
C ALA A 128 -0.80 17.95 1.80
N ARG A 129 -0.21 17.35 0.75
CA ARG A 129 -0.93 17.07 -0.49
C ARG A 129 -2.06 16.06 -0.28
N LYS A 130 -3.10 16.25 -1.08
CA LYS A 130 -4.22 15.32 -1.19
C LYS A 130 -4.15 14.65 -2.55
N THR A 131 -4.33 13.35 -2.62
CA THR A 131 -4.16 12.57 -3.84
C THR A 131 -5.24 11.51 -4.02
N GLY A 132 -5.37 11.01 -5.26
CA GLY A 132 -6.43 10.07 -5.65
C GLY A 132 -7.74 10.78 -5.97
N GLU A 133 -8.69 10.05 -6.52
CA GLU A 133 -10.01 10.58 -6.92
C GLU A 133 -10.77 11.20 -5.74
N GLU A 134 -10.58 10.67 -4.54
CA GLU A 134 -11.22 11.14 -3.31
C GLU A 134 -10.47 12.29 -2.60
N GLY A 135 -9.32 12.71 -3.12
CA GLY A 135 -8.55 13.81 -2.55
C GLY A 135 -8.10 13.59 -1.09
N LEU A 136 -7.64 12.38 -0.75
CA LEU A 136 -7.25 12.04 0.63
C LEU A 136 -5.77 12.37 0.91
N SER A 137 -5.51 12.89 2.11
CA SER A 137 -4.16 13.03 2.66
C SER A 137 -3.59 11.65 3.06
N LEU A 138 -2.27 11.57 3.29
CA LEU A 138 -1.62 10.36 3.79
C LEU A 138 -2.29 9.84 5.08
N SER A 139 -2.52 10.73 6.03
CA SER A 139 -3.19 10.43 7.30
C SER A 139 -4.58 9.81 7.09
N GLN A 140 -5.40 10.42 6.21
CA GLN A 140 -6.74 9.92 5.90
C GLN A 140 -6.72 8.55 5.21
N LYS A 141 -5.74 8.29 4.33
CA LYS A 141 -5.57 6.98 3.71
C LYS A 141 -5.22 5.90 4.73
N VAL A 142 -4.29 6.21 5.64
CA VAL A 142 -3.89 5.27 6.71
C VAL A 142 -5.07 4.99 7.64
N TRP A 143 -5.82 6.02 8.02
CA TRP A 143 -7.03 5.88 8.84
C TRP A 143 -8.06 4.96 8.17
N ARG A 144 -8.33 5.18 6.88
CA ARG A 144 -9.26 4.35 6.11
C ARG A 144 -8.83 2.88 6.08
N TYR A 145 -7.55 2.59 5.88
CA TYR A 145 -7.06 1.21 5.87
C TYR A 145 -7.11 0.56 7.24
N THR A 146 -6.92 1.33 8.31
CA THR A 146 -7.10 0.82 9.67
C THR A 146 -8.57 0.49 9.96
N GLY A 147 -9.51 1.32 9.52
CA GLY A 147 -10.95 1.03 9.62
C GLY A 147 -11.36 -0.21 8.83
N GLN A 148 -10.91 -0.31 7.58
CA GLN A 148 -11.13 -1.50 6.75
C GLN A 148 -10.54 -2.77 7.40
N PHE A 149 -9.37 -2.66 8.04
CA PHE A 149 -8.76 -3.78 8.74
C PHE A 149 -9.62 -4.26 9.92
N LYS A 150 -10.24 -3.34 10.66
CA LYS A 150 -11.19 -3.68 11.73
C LYS A 150 -12.35 -4.54 11.18
N GLU A 151 -12.99 -4.09 10.09
CA GLU A 151 -14.08 -4.81 9.45
C GLU A 151 -13.65 -6.19 8.91
N GLU A 152 -12.48 -6.26 8.29
CA GLU A 152 -11.89 -7.52 7.81
C GLU A 152 -11.66 -8.48 8.98
N LEU A 153 -11.18 -7.98 10.13
CA LEU A 153 -10.94 -8.78 11.33
C LEU A 153 -12.24 -9.30 11.95
N GLU A 154 -13.27 -8.47 12.08
CA GLU A 154 -14.58 -8.92 12.60
C GLU A 154 -15.13 -10.08 11.77
N ASN A 155 -15.08 -9.95 10.43
CA ASN A 155 -15.49 -11.03 9.53
C ASN A 155 -14.65 -12.30 9.66
N CYS A 156 -13.33 -12.16 9.85
CA CYS A 156 -12.42 -13.30 10.00
C CYS A 156 -12.63 -14.01 11.34
N LEU A 157 -12.81 -13.24 12.40
CA LEU A 157 -13.07 -13.75 13.76
C LEU A 157 -14.38 -14.51 13.82
N ASP A 158 -15.43 -13.94 13.26
CA ASP A 158 -16.74 -14.59 13.18
C ASP A 158 -16.65 -15.98 12.52
N LEU A 159 -15.99 -16.07 11.37
CA LEU A 159 -15.78 -17.35 10.68
C LEU A 159 -14.94 -18.34 11.46
N ALA A 160 -13.86 -17.87 12.07
CA ALA A 160 -12.87 -18.76 12.68
C ALA A 160 -13.29 -19.22 14.07
N ILE A 161 -13.98 -18.38 14.86
CA ILE A 161 -14.54 -18.76 16.16
C ILE A 161 -15.72 -19.70 15.93
N GLY A 162 -16.61 -19.39 14.97
CA GLY A 162 -17.74 -20.25 14.59
C GLY A 162 -17.32 -21.66 14.10
N GLU A 163 -16.08 -21.82 13.63
CA GLU A 163 -15.49 -23.14 13.29
C GLU A 163 -14.82 -23.84 14.48
N GLY A 164 -14.88 -23.29 15.69
CA GLY A 164 -14.24 -23.85 16.88
C GLY A 164 -12.70 -23.87 16.81
N THR A 165 -12.10 -22.92 16.08
CA THR A 165 -10.66 -22.88 15.86
C THR A 165 -9.93 -22.36 17.09
N GLY A 166 -9.05 -23.17 17.69
CA GLY A 166 -8.22 -22.75 18.82
C GLY A 166 -7.31 -21.54 18.49
N ALA A 167 -7.03 -20.69 19.48
CA ALA A 167 -6.35 -19.40 19.34
C ALA A 167 -5.05 -19.43 18.53
N ASN A 168 -4.23 -20.49 18.64
CA ASN A 168 -2.98 -20.59 17.88
C ASN A 168 -3.19 -20.82 16.38
N LYS A 169 -4.25 -21.54 16.01
CA LYS A 169 -4.62 -21.73 14.60
C LYS A 169 -5.38 -20.52 14.05
N LEU A 170 -6.04 -19.76 14.92
CA LEU A 170 -6.81 -18.56 14.59
C LEU A 170 -5.91 -17.50 13.96
N ALA A 171 -4.77 -17.18 14.57
CA ALA A 171 -3.80 -16.20 14.04
C ALA A 171 -3.37 -16.54 12.62
N SER A 172 -3.00 -17.80 12.36
CA SER A 172 -2.57 -18.25 11.03
C SER A 172 -3.69 -18.20 10.00
N LYS A 173 -4.91 -18.59 10.38
CA LYS A 173 -6.07 -18.51 9.50
C LYS A 173 -6.41 -17.06 9.15
N ILE A 174 -6.49 -16.18 10.14
CA ILE A 174 -6.80 -14.76 9.91
C ILE A 174 -5.73 -14.11 9.03
N GLN A 175 -4.44 -14.36 9.31
CA GLN A 175 -3.35 -13.87 8.47
C GLN A 175 -3.51 -14.33 7.00
N THR A 176 -3.91 -15.56 6.79
CA THR A 176 -4.15 -16.11 5.46
C THR A 176 -5.31 -15.40 4.76
N TYR A 177 -6.39 -15.11 5.47
CA TYR A 177 -7.53 -14.36 4.94
C TYR A 177 -7.20 -12.91 4.63
N LEU A 178 -6.42 -12.25 5.49
CA LEU A 178 -5.96 -10.88 5.26
C LEU A 178 -5.04 -10.76 4.04
N GLN A 179 -4.26 -11.79 3.76
CA GLN A 179 -3.39 -11.82 2.57
C GLN A 179 -4.17 -12.12 1.28
N ASP A 180 -5.21 -12.93 1.39
CA ASP A 180 -6.02 -13.39 0.27
C ASP A 180 -7.52 -13.37 0.62
N PRO A 181 -8.16 -12.19 0.63
CA PRO A 181 -9.58 -12.05 0.97
C PRO A 181 -10.49 -12.74 -0.05
N ASP A 182 -9.99 -13.13 -1.23
CA ASP A 182 -10.77 -13.90 -2.20
C ASP A 182 -11.07 -15.33 -1.72
N ARG A 183 -10.44 -15.80 -0.64
CA ARG A 183 -10.77 -17.06 0.03
C ARG A 183 -12.15 -17.08 0.71
N PHE A 184 -12.76 -15.93 0.95
CA PHE A 184 -14.14 -15.84 1.42
C PHE A 184 -15.16 -16.17 0.34
N TYR A 185 -14.72 -16.25 -0.93
CA TYR A 185 -15.55 -16.58 -2.05
C TYR A 185 -15.38 -18.04 -2.43
N ARG A 186 -16.49 -18.70 -2.72
CA ARG A 186 -16.49 -20.06 -3.23
C ARG A 186 -17.20 -20.14 -4.58
N ARG A 187 -16.74 -21.03 -5.44
CA ARG A 187 -17.38 -21.32 -6.71
C ARG A 187 -18.40 -22.44 -6.53
N PHE A 188 -19.64 -22.12 -6.80
CA PHE A 188 -20.72 -23.10 -6.79
C PHE A 188 -21.08 -23.49 -8.23
N ARG A 189 -21.32 -24.80 -8.44
CA ARG A 189 -21.90 -25.30 -9.68
C ARG A 189 -23.42 -25.11 -9.58
N ILE A 190 -24.01 -24.38 -10.55
CA ILE A 190 -25.46 -24.18 -10.64
C ILE A 190 -25.96 -24.65 -11.99
N LYS A 191 -27.20 -25.08 -12.05
CA LYS A 191 -27.90 -25.33 -13.31
C LYS A 191 -28.18 -23.96 -13.95
N VAL A 192 -27.71 -23.76 -15.19
CA VAL A 192 -27.88 -22.51 -15.94
C VAL A 192 -29.00 -22.64 -16.95
N GLY A 193 -29.27 -23.84 -17.44
CA GLY A 193 -30.29 -24.13 -18.44
C GLY A 193 -30.21 -25.54 -18.97
N GLU A 194 -30.80 -25.78 -20.10
CA GLU A 194 -30.70 -27.02 -20.86
C GLU A 194 -30.19 -26.70 -22.27
N ASP A 195 -29.40 -27.63 -22.86
CA ASP A 195 -28.91 -27.49 -24.22
C ASP A 195 -30.02 -27.88 -25.23
N GLU A 196 -29.74 -27.71 -26.52
CA GLU A 196 -30.67 -28.06 -27.61
C GLU A 196 -31.07 -29.55 -27.62
N ASN A 197 -30.34 -30.41 -26.90
CA ASN A 197 -30.60 -31.82 -26.76
C ASN A 197 -31.30 -32.22 -25.45
N GLY A 198 -31.70 -31.18 -24.63
CA GLY A 198 -32.36 -31.41 -23.33
C GLY A 198 -31.39 -31.74 -22.19
N ASN A 199 -30.08 -31.69 -22.40
CA ASN A 199 -29.11 -31.95 -21.34
C ASN A 199 -28.94 -30.71 -20.42
N THR A 200 -28.82 -30.97 -19.13
CA THR A 200 -28.61 -29.89 -18.17
C THR A 200 -27.24 -29.24 -18.34
N VAL A 201 -27.23 -27.93 -18.63
CA VAL A 201 -26.03 -27.11 -18.71
C VAL A 201 -25.72 -26.54 -17.33
N TYR A 202 -24.48 -26.73 -16.89
CA TYR A 202 -24.02 -26.21 -15.61
C TYR A 202 -23.08 -25.04 -15.79
N GLY A 203 -23.34 -23.97 -15.08
CA GLY A 203 -22.45 -22.82 -14.91
C GLY A 203 -21.75 -22.84 -13.54
N ARG A 204 -20.85 -21.88 -13.35
CA ARG A 204 -20.20 -21.64 -12.06
C ARG A 204 -20.43 -20.20 -11.63
N VAL A 205 -20.98 -20.00 -10.45
CA VAL A 205 -21.13 -18.68 -9.83
C VAL A 205 -20.25 -18.54 -8.61
N TRP A 206 -19.79 -17.35 -8.37
CA TRP A 206 -19.07 -17.02 -7.15
C TRP A 206 -20.10 -16.61 -6.09
N LYS A 207 -19.96 -17.14 -4.88
CA LYS A 207 -20.77 -16.80 -3.72
C LYS A 207 -19.88 -16.42 -2.55
N ARG A 208 -20.34 -15.46 -1.76
CA ARG A 208 -19.76 -15.07 -0.48
C ARG A 208 -20.73 -15.42 0.64
N ARG A 209 -20.20 -15.87 1.77
CA ARG A 209 -20.98 -16.09 2.98
C ARG A 209 -21.25 -14.75 3.65
N VAL A 210 -22.49 -14.44 3.92
CA VAL A 210 -22.93 -13.25 4.68
C VAL A 210 -23.91 -13.68 5.78
N TYR A 211 -23.84 -12.96 6.89
CA TYR A 211 -24.80 -13.13 7.96
C TYR A 211 -26.09 -12.39 7.62
N ASP A 212 -27.21 -13.09 7.71
CA ASP A 212 -28.53 -12.54 7.50
C ASP A 212 -29.17 -12.24 8.86
N LYS A 213 -29.37 -10.97 9.16
CA LYS A 213 -29.94 -10.52 10.42
C LYS A 213 -31.45 -10.90 10.58
N GLU A 214 -32.15 -11.08 9.47
CA GLU A 214 -33.59 -11.42 9.51
C GLU A 214 -33.79 -12.90 9.84
N THR A 215 -32.92 -13.76 9.33
CA THR A 215 -32.99 -15.21 9.56
C THR A 215 -32.02 -15.69 10.65
N GLU A 216 -31.27 -14.78 11.23
CA GLU A 216 -30.21 -15.04 12.24
C GLU A 216 -29.27 -16.18 11.84
N SER A 217 -28.98 -16.28 10.55
CA SER A 217 -28.18 -17.37 9.99
C SER A 217 -27.26 -16.92 8.88
N TYR A 218 -26.24 -17.73 8.59
CA TYR A 218 -25.35 -17.47 7.46
C TYR A 218 -25.94 -18.01 6.16
N LYS A 219 -26.01 -17.15 5.15
CA LYS A 219 -26.42 -17.53 3.80
C LYS A 219 -25.33 -17.24 2.77
N TRP A 220 -25.34 -17.99 1.67
CA TRP A 220 -24.51 -17.74 0.53
C TRP A 220 -25.22 -16.79 -0.44
N VAL A 221 -24.64 -15.63 -0.70
CA VAL A 221 -25.12 -14.65 -1.68
C VAL A 221 -24.24 -14.65 -2.92
N ASP A 222 -24.85 -14.42 -4.07
CA ASP A 222 -24.11 -14.29 -5.33
C ASP A 222 -23.29 -13.00 -5.28
N ASP A 223 -21.97 -13.17 -5.32
CA ASP A 223 -21.02 -12.07 -5.30
C ASP A 223 -19.79 -12.47 -6.10
N ASN A 224 -19.49 -11.71 -7.16
CA ASN A 224 -18.36 -12.02 -8.01
C ASN A 224 -17.14 -11.20 -7.59
N PRO A 225 -16.07 -11.84 -7.05
CA PRO A 225 -14.87 -11.15 -6.67
C PRO A 225 -14.21 -10.35 -7.80
N LYS A 226 -14.43 -10.76 -9.05
CA LYS A 226 -13.92 -10.06 -10.23
C LYS A 226 -14.69 -8.80 -10.59
N LYS A 227 -15.91 -8.60 -10.09
CA LYS A 227 -16.69 -7.37 -10.29
C LYS A 227 -16.24 -6.21 -9.41
N TYR A 228 -15.50 -6.50 -8.36
CA TYR A 228 -14.93 -5.47 -7.52
C TYR A 228 -13.65 -4.93 -8.14
N HIS A 229 -13.73 -3.75 -8.72
CA HIS A 229 -12.59 -3.02 -9.27
C HIS A 229 -12.41 -1.70 -8.51
N PRO A 230 -11.68 -1.71 -7.39
CA PRO A 230 -11.47 -0.49 -6.60
C PRO A 230 -10.54 0.52 -7.28
N GLY A 231 -10.18 0.28 -8.52
CA GLY A 231 -9.22 1.05 -9.30
C GLY A 231 -7.93 0.25 -9.60
N ARG A 232 -7.13 0.76 -10.53
CA ARG A 232 -5.84 0.13 -10.87
C ARG A 232 -4.93 0.07 -9.66
N GLY A 233 -4.40 -1.12 -9.38
CA GLY A 233 -3.43 -1.33 -8.30
C GLY A 233 -4.01 -1.22 -6.88
N VAL A 234 -5.32 -1.15 -6.69
CA VAL A 234 -5.95 -1.21 -5.38
C VAL A 234 -6.35 -2.66 -5.07
N TYR A 235 -6.00 -3.13 -3.88
CA TYR A 235 -6.32 -4.47 -3.42
C TYR A 235 -7.60 -4.47 -2.57
N ARG A 236 -8.23 -5.63 -2.44
CA ARG A 236 -9.34 -5.83 -1.49
C ARG A 236 -8.86 -5.79 -0.04
N SER A 237 -7.64 -6.24 0.20
CA SER A 237 -7.01 -6.32 1.52
C SER A 237 -6.49 -4.96 1.96
N SER A 238 -6.93 -4.48 3.12
CA SER A 238 -6.39 -3.29 3.78
C SER A 238 -4.89 -3.39 4.01
N TYR A 239 -4.44 -4.57 4.43
CA TYR A 239 -3.05 -4.92 4.64
C TYR A 239 -2.20 -4.75 3.37
N ARG A 240 -2.65 -5.29 2.23
CA ARG A 240 -1.95 -5.12 0.95
C ARG A 240 -1.98 -3.67 0.48
N ASN A 241 -3.08 -2.97 0.69
CA ASN A 241 -3.19 -1.55 0.36
C ASN A 241 -2.24 -0.68 1.19
N ALA A 242 -2.08 -0.96 2.48
CA ALA A 242 -1.13 -0.25 3.33
C ALA A 242 0.33 -0.48 2.90
N GLN A 243 0.70 -1.73 2.55
CA GLN A 243 2.02 -2.03 1.99
C GLN A 243 2.26 -1.31 0.66
N ARG A 244 1.26 -1.30 -0.22
CA ARG A 244 1.33 -0.55 -1.48
C ARG A 244 1.48 0.94 -1.21
N LEU A 245 0.73 1.48 -0.25
CA LEU A 245 0.83 2.89 0.14
C LEU A 245 2.26 3.25 0.54
N ALA A 246 2.88 2.47 1.41
CA ALA A 246 4.27 2.69 1.83
C ALA A 246 5.22 2.72 0.62
N ARG A 247 5.18 1.70 -0.25
CA ARG A 247 6.01 1.66 -1.46
C ARG A 247 5.79 2.85 -2.39
N THR A 248 4.53 3.21 -2.60
CA THR A 248 4.16 4.27 -3.54
C THR A 248 4.56 5.63 -3.01
N GLU A 249 4.24 5.95 -1.76
CA GLU A 249 4.52 7.25 -1.16
C GLU A 249 6.02 7.50 -1.01
N THR A 250 6.80 6.49 -0.62
CA THR A 250 8.27 6.60 -0.52
C THR A 250 8.93 6.77 -1.90
N ASN A 251 8.46 6.03 -2.92
CA ASN A 251 8.99 6.18 -4.28
C ASN A 251 8.67 7.58 -4.85
N ILE A 252 7.43 8.05 -4.68
CA ILE A 252 7.03 9.38 -5.12
C ILE A 252 7.84 10.46 -4.38
N ALA A 253 8.05 10.30 -3.07
CA ALA A 253 8.84 11.25 -2.27
C ALA A 253 10.26 11.39 -2.80
N TYR A 254 10.94 10.27 -3.03
CA TYR A 254 12.28 10.24 -3.61
C TYR A 254 12.33 10.98 -4.97
N ARG A 255 11.39 10.64 -5.87
CA ARG A 255 11.33 11.26 -7.20
C ARG A 255 10.98 12.73 -7.16
N THR A 256 10.04 13.13 -6.31
CA THR A 256 9.69 14.55 -6.16
C THR A 256 10.88 15.34 -5.64
N ALA A 257 11.61 14.82 -4.65
CA ALA A 257 12.82 15.46 -4.15
C ALA A 257 13.91 15.59 -5.23
N ASP A 258 14.09 14.57 -6.09
CA ASP A 258 14.97 14.65 -7.26
C ASP A 258 14.58 15.80 -8.20
N PHE A 259 13.29 15.87 -8.58
CA PHE A 259 12.80 16.92 -9.49
C PHE A 259 12.95 18.32 -8.89
N GLU A 260 12.63 18.51 -7.62
CA GLU A 260 12.80 19.77 -6.91
C GLU A 260 14.28 20.22 -6.90
N ARG A 261 15.21 19.28 -6.72
CA ARG A 261 16.64 19.55 -6.76
C ARG A 261 17.13 19.85 -8.18
N TRP A 262 16.72 19.07 -9.16
CA TRP A 262 17.14 19.27 -10.56
C TRP A 262 16.72 20.64 -11.09
N GLY A 263 15.56 21.16 -10.68
CA GLY A 263 15.15 22.52 -11.01
C GLY A 263 16.07 23.64 -10.46
N GLN A 264 16.91 23.32 -9.47
CA GLN A 264 17.90 24.24 -8.88
C GLN A 264 19.31 24.09 -9.48
N LEU A 265 19.54 23.04 -10.29
CA LEU A 265 20.85 22.70 -10.82
C LEU A 265 20.95 23.13 -12.29
N ASP A 266 21.51 24.30 -12.55
CA ASP A 266 21.61 24.92 -13.88
C ASP A 266 22.32 24.04 -14.92
N PHE A 267 23.11 23.08 -14.50
CA PHE A 267 23.85 22.17 -15.38
C PHE A 267 23.03 20.94 -15.78
N ILE A 268 21.85 20.72 -15.18
CA ILE A 268 20.90 19.66 -15.58
C ILE A 268 19.93 20.27 -16.59
N ILE A 269 20.07 19.87 -17.85
CA ILE A 269 19.26 20.42 -18.96
C ILE A 269 18.00 19.59 -19.25
N GLY A 270 17.94 18.37 -18.73
CA GLY A 270 16.77 17.49 -18.96
C GLY A 270 17.02 16.06 -18.49
N TYR A 271 16.05 15.21 -18.72
CA TYR A 271 16.08 13.80 -18.38
C TYR A 271 15.47 12.93 -19.47
N GLU A 272 15.85 11.68 -19.48
CA GLU A 272 15.32 10.66 -20.41
C GLU A 272 14.51 9.62 -19.64
N ILE A 273 13.33 9.27 -20.15
CA ILE A 273 12.51 8.19 -19.60
C ILE A 273 13.00 6.87 -20.17
N LYS A 274 13.36 5.94 -19.29
CA LYS A 274 13.72 4.56 -19.64
C LYS A 274 12.73 3.59 -19.03
N LEU A 275 12.23 2.68 -19.85
CA LEU A 275 11.38 1.58 -19.37
C LEU A 275 12.23 0.55 -18.61
N SER A 276 11.64 -0.06 -17.61
CA SER A 276 12.21 -1.25 -16.99
C SER A 276 12.07 -2.47 -17.92
N ASN A 277 12.98 -3.43 -17.79
CA ASN A 277 12.89 -4.68 -18.57
C ASN A 277 11.62 -5.51 -18.27
N ASN A 278 10.93 -5.21 -17.17
CA ASN A 278 9.70 -5.88 -16.73
C ASN A 278 8.48 -4.98 -16.86
N HIS A 279 8.47 -4.07 -17.86
CA HIS A 279 7.31 -3.21 -18.09
C HIS A 279 6.09 -4.07 -18.48
N PRO A 280 5.00 -4.06 -17.66
CA PRO A 280 4.00 -5.14 -17.74
C PRO A 280 2.94 -4.96 -18.82
N CYS A 281 2.76 -3.76 -19.32
CA CYS A 281 1.72 -3.45 -20.31
C CYS A 281 2.06 -2.19 -21.10
N HIS A 282 1.52 -2.07 -22.29
CA HIS A 282 1.66 -0.87 -23.10
C HIS A 282 0.85 0.28 -22.48
N ASP A 283 1.53 1.38 -22.17
CA ASP A 283 0.93 2.60 -21.59
C ASP A 283 1.67 3.86 -22.06
N ILE A 284 1.34 5.01 -21.48
CA ILE A 284 1.97 6.29 -21.79
C ILE A 284 3.49 6.28 -21.61
N CYS A 285 4.04 5.39 -20.77
CA CYS A 285 5.49 5.28 -20.58
C CYS A 285 6.18 4.77 -21.85
N ASP A 286 5.53 3.89 -22.63
CA ASP A 286 6.07 3.41 -23.93
C ASP A 286 6.14 4.55 -24.95
N GLU A 287 5.14 5.44 -24.92
CA GLU A 287 5.13 6.60 -25.82
C GLU A 287 6.21 7.63 -25.47
N LEU A 288 6.59 7.70 -24.20
CA LEU A 288 7.59 8.64 -23.68
C LEU A 288 9.00 8.04 -23.61
N ALA A 289 9.12 6.72 -23.74
CA ALA A 289 10.41 6.02 -23.67
C ALA A 289 11.37 6.52 -24.74
N GLY A 290 12.60 6.81 -24.34
CA GLY A 290 13.66 7.32 -25.19
C GLY A 290 13.49 8.79 -25.59
N LYS A 291 12.41 9.47 -25.15
CA LYS A 291 12.26 10.90 -25.36
C LYS A 291 13.07 11.68 -24.33
N TYR A 292 13.70 12.72 -24.81
CA TYR A 292 14.42 13.68 -23.97
C TYR A 292 13.46 14.79 -23.53
N LEU A 293 13.26 14.91 -22.23
CA LEU A 293 12.39 15.94 -21.65
C LEU A 293 13.26 17.04 -21.05
N SER A 294 13.12 18.25 -21.59
CA SER A 294 13.87 19.42 -21.11
C SER A 294 13.27 19.97 -19.83
N LEU A 295 14.11 20.28 -18.83
CA LEU A 295 13.71 20.98 -17.60
C LEU A 295 13.49 22.49 -17.83
N ILE A 296 14.02 23.05 -18.93
CA ILE A 296 13.92 24.47 -19.24
C ILE A 296 12.49 24.88 -19.64
N HIS A 297 11.68 23.92 -20.05
CA HIS A 297 10.30 24.15 -20.52
C HIS A 297 9.21 23.67 -19.53
N ILE A 298 9.59 23.28 -18.33
CA ILE A 298 8.71 22.96 -17.23
C ILE A 298 8.62 24.12 -16.25
#